data_4862d8a43258822bf970c51e4d327410
#
_entry.id   4862d8a43258822bf970c51e4d327410
#
_cell.length_a   1.000
_cell.length_b   1.000
_cell.length_c   1.000
_cell.angle_alpha   90.00
_cell.angle_beta   90.00
_cell.angle_gamma   90.00
#
_symmetry.space_group_name_H-M   'P 1'
#
loop_
_entity.id
_entity.type
_entity.pdbx_description
1 polymer ?
#
loop_
_entity_poly.entity_id
_entity_poly.type
_entity_poly.pdbx_seq_one_letter_code
_entity_poly.pdbx_strand_id
1 'polypeptide(L)'
;MKMNVESFNLDHTKVKAPYVRIADRKKGVNGDVIVKYDVRFKQPNQDHMDMPSLHSLEHLVAEIIRNHANYVVDWSPMGCQTGFYLTVLNHDNYTEILEVLEKTMQDVLKAKEVPASNEKQCGWAANHTLEGAQNLARAFLDKRTEWSEVGV
;
A
#
# COMPACT_ATOMS: atom_id res chain seq x y z
N MET A 1 -23.96 -2.95 13.88
CA MET A 1 -23.99 -1.48 13.68
C MET A 1 -23.01 -1.11 12.59
N LYS A 2 -23.44 -0.31 11.62
CA LYS A 2 -22.54 0.17 10.58
C LYS A 2 -21.65 1.29 11.13
N MET A 3 -20.33 1.14 10.97
CA MET A 3 -19.35 2.13 11.39
C MET A 3 -19.17 3.19 10.29
N ASN A 4 -18.77 4.41 10.68
CA ASN A 4 -18.52 5.49 9.73
C ASN A 4 -17.26 5.23 8.87
N VAL A 5 -16.26 4.59 9.45
CA VAL A 5 -15.02 4.25 8.75
C VAL A 5 -15.23 2.97 7.96
N GLU A 6 -14.98 3.02 6.64
CA GLU A 6 -15.23 1.88 5.74
C GLU A 6 -14.52 0.61 6.23
N SER A 7 -13.23 0.72 6.56
CA SER A 7 -12.43 -0.43 6.97
C SER A 7 -12.91 -1.10 8.26
N PHE A 8 -13.68 -0.39 9.08
CA PHE A 8 -14.26 -0.98 10.31
C PHE A 8 -15.48 -1.86 10.01
N ASN A 9 -16.01 -1.82 8.80
CA ASN A 9 -17.10 -2.68 8.35
C ASN A 9 -16.59 -3.94 7.63
N LEU A 10 -15.29 -4.01 7.35
CA LEU A 10 -14.66 -5.19 6.77
C LEU A 10 -14.47 -6.26 7.85
N ASP A 11 -14.89 -7.47 7.58
CA ASP A 11 -14.63 -8.61 8.49
C ASP A 11 -13.18 -9.11 8.30
N HIS A 12 -12.29 -8.65 9.16
CA HIS A 12 -10.87 -8.97 9.11
C HIS A 12 -10.56 -10.45 9.36
N THR A 13 -11.52 -11.22 9.87
CA THR A 13 -11.34 -12.66 10.09
C THR A 13 -11.60 -13.49 8.83
N LYS A 14 -12.23 -12.88 7.81
CA LYS A 14 -12.62 -13.56 6.57
C LYS A 14 -11.76 -13.22 5.37
N VAL A 15 -11.03 -12.13 5.42
CA VAL A 15 -10.15 -11.71 4.32
C VAL A 15 -8.94 -12.64 4.20
N LYS A 16 -8.38 -12.72 3.00
CA LYS A 16 -7.20 -13.54 2.70
C LYS A 16 -6.10 -12.65 2.09
N ALA A 17 -5.12 -12.31 2.88
CA ALA A 17 -3.97 -11.53 2.42
C ALA A 17 -2.93 -12.45 1.73
N PRO A 18 -2.10 -11.91 0.78
CA PRO A 18 -2.12 -10.51 0.35
C PRO A 18 -3.25 -10.23 -0.63
N TYR A 19 -3.72 -8.98 -0.65
CA TYR A 19 -4.77 -8.57 -1.59
C TYR A 19 -4.71 -7.06 -1.87
N VAL A 20 -5.38 -6.66 -2.95
CA VAL A 20 -5.66 -5.26 -3.26
C VAL A 20 -7.17 -5.12 -3.42
N ARG A 21 -7.79 -4.29 -2.62
CA ARG A 21 -9.24 -4.11 -2.54
C ARG A 21 -9.58 -2.63 -2.73
N ILE A 22 -10.66 -2.34 -3.46
CA ILE A 22 -11.22 -0.99 -3.46
C ILE A 22 -11.90 -0.79 -2.10
N ALA A 23 -11.36 0.13 -1.32
CA ALA A 23 -11.90 0.42 0.02
C ALA A 23 -12.99 1.47 -0.03
N ASP A 24 -12.78 2.56 -0.78
CA ASP A 24 -13.74 3.66 -0.81
C ASP A 24 -13.61 4.45 -2.11
N ARG A 25 -14.72 5.09 -2.50
CA ARG A 25 -14.78 6.06 -3.58
C ARG A 25 -15.53 7.28 -3.10
N LYS A 26 -14.98 8.46 -3.38
CA LYS A 26 -15.65 9.73 -3.09
C LYS A 26 -15.67 10.60 -4.33
N LYS A 27 -16.83 11.16 -4.63
CA LYS A 27 -17.01 12.08 -5.75
C LYS A 27 -17.14 13.51 -5.22
N GLY A 28 -16.29 14.40 -5.74
CA GLY A 28 -16.38 15.83 -5.44
C GLY A 28 -17.55 16.50 -6.15
N VAL A 29 -17.91 17.70 -5.70
CA VAL A 29 -19.05 18.47 -6.23
C VAL A 29 -18.88 18.83 -7.71
N ASN A 30 -17.65 18.92 -8.19
CA ASN A 30 -17.34 19.24 -9.59
C ASN A 30 -17.00 18.01 -10.44
N GLY A 31 -17.24 16.81 -9.92
CA GLY A 31 -17.06 15.55 -10.65
C GLY A 31 -15.74 14.85 -10.47
N ASP A 32 -14.77 15.42 -9.76
CA ASP A 32 -13.54 14.70 -9.42
C ASP A 32 -13.87 13.47 -8.55
N VAL A 33 -13.12 12.40 -8.75
CA VAL A 33 -13.30 11.15 -8.01
C VAL A 33 -12.01 10.79 -7.29
N ILE A 34 -12.13 10.48 -6.00
CA ILE A 34 -11.05 9.93 -5.20
C ILE A 34 -11.32 8.44 -5.00
N VAL A 35 -10.35 7.59 -5.31
CA VAL A 35 -10.42 6.15 -5.07
C VAL A 35 -9.35 5.76 -4.08
N LYS A 36 -9.73 5.01 -3.05
CA LYS A 36 -8.85 4.52 -2.00
C LYS A 36 -8.78 3.00 -2.06
N TYR A 37 -7.56 2.47 -2.15
CA TYR A 37 -7.31 1.04 -2.17
C TYR A 37 -6.71 0.57 -0.85
N ASP A 38 -7.20 -0.56 -0.36
CA ASP A 38 -6.62 -1.31 0.75
C ASP A 38 -5.63 -2.32 0.14
N VAL A 39 -4.35 -2.04 0.33
CA VAL A 39 -3.24 -2.86 -0.16
C VAL A 39 -2.69 -3.64 1.02
N ARG A 40 -3.15 -4.87 1.19
CA ARG A 40 -2.90 -5.67 2.38
C ARG A 40 -1.75 -6.65 2.14
N PHE A 41 -0.70 -6.53 2.94
CA PHE A 41 0.50 -7.37 2.86
C PHE A 41 0.44 -8.58 3.77
N LYS A 42 -0.09 -8.41 4.98
CA LYS A 42 -0.08 -9.43 6.03
C LYS A 42 -1.47 -9.84 6.43
N GLN A 43 -1.62 -11.10 6.80
CA GLN A 43 -2.90 -11.63 7.26
C GLN A 43 -3.32 -10.96 8.57
N PRO A 44 -4.47 -10.27 8.60
CA PRO A 44 -4.93 -9.61 9.83
C PRO A 44 -5.00 -10.56 11.02
N ASN A 45 -4.55 -10.08 12.18
CA ASN A 45 -4.54 -10.79 13.46
C ASN A 45 -3.64 -12.02 13.52
N GLN A 46 -2.88 -12.32 12.46
CA GLN A 46 -1.96 -13.45 12.42
C GLN A 46 -0.52 -13.01 12.20
N ASP A 47 -0.32 -11.93 11.48
CA ASP A 47 1.03 -11.42 11.16
C ASP A 47 0.99 -9.90 11.00
N HIS A 48 2.16 -9.27 11.03
CA HIS A 48 2.30 -7.83 10.79
C HIS A 48 3.72 -7.52 10.28
N MET A 49 3.88 -6.36 9.66
CA MET A 49 5.18 -5.86 9.24
C MET A 49 5.90 -5.24 10.45
N ASP A 50 7.21 -5.48 10.58
CA ASP A 50 8.00 -4.74 11.56
C ASP A 50 8.13 -3.26 11.13
N MET A 51 8.27 -2.36 12.09
CA MET A 51 8.26 -0.92 11.81
C MET A 51 9.38 -0.45 10.88
N PRO A 52 10.64 -0.86 11.03
CA PRO A 52 11.68 -0.42 10.09
C PRO A 52 11.41 -0.83 8.64
N SER A 53 10.93 -2.07 8.41
CA SER A 53 10.60 -2.57 7.08
C SER A 53 9.41 -1.84 6.49
N LEU A 54 8.35 -1.64 7.27
CA LEU A 54 7.16 -0.89 6.89
C LEU A 54 7.51 0.55 6.52
N HIS A 55 8.29 1.22 7.36
CA HIS A 55 8.70 2.61 7.18
C HIS A 55 9.51 2.80 5.90
N SER A 56 10.46 1.89 5.65
CA SER A 56 11.27 1.93 4.42
C SER A 56 10.43 1.62 3.19
N LEU A 57 9.48 0.68 3.27
CA LEU A 57 8.57 0.39 2.16
C LEU A 57 7.63 1.57 1.87
N GLU A 58 7.22 2.30 2.91
CA GLU A 58 6.47 3.56 2.73
C GLU A 58 7.27 4.54 1.87
N HIS A 59 8.53 4.82 2.23
CA HIS A 59 9.38 5.75 1.49
C HIS A 59 9.62 5.28 0.05
N LEU A 60 9.99 4.02 -0.12
CA LEU A 60 10.29 3.45 -1.43
C LEU A 60 9.10 3.51 -2.38
N VAL A 61 7.95 3.03 -1.93
CA VAL A 61 6.75 3.02 -2.76
C VAL A 61 6.25 4.43 -3.03
N ALA A 62 6.21 5.30 -2.03
CA ALA A 62 5.75 6.67 -2.21
C ALA A 62 6.54 7.40 -3.30
N GLU A 63 7.86 7.23 -3.33
CA GLU A 63 8.71 7.84 -4.35
C GLU A 63 8.59 7.14 -5.70
N ILE A 64 8.71 5.84 -5.73
CA ILE A 64 8.80 5.06 -6.98
C ILE A 64 7.47 5.00 -7.73
N ILE A 65 6.34 4.89 -7.03
CA ILE A 65 5.03 4.76 -7.68
C ILE A 65 4.72 5.96 -8.58
N ARG A 66 5.24 7.13 -8.23
CA ARG A 66 5.05 8.37 -9.01
C ARG A 66 5.81 8.37 -10.33
N ASN A 67 6.71 7.42 -10.55
CA ASN A 67 7.32 7.16 -11.85
C ASN A 67 6.38 6.39 -12.80
N HIS A 68 5.39 5.71 -12.25
CA HIS A 68 4.46 4.88 -13.02
C HIS A 68 3.05 5.46 -13.09
N ALA A 69 2.71 6.40 -12.19
CA ALA A 69 1.36 6.94 -12.08
C ALA A 69 1.39 8.37 -11.54
N ASN A 70 0.91 9.32 -12.34
CA ASN A 70 0.89 10.74 -11.96
C ASN A 70 -0.35 11.13 -11.14
N TYR A 71 -1.27 10.21 -10.92
CA TYR A 71 -2.54 10.42 -10.23
C TYR A 71 -2.53 9.99 -8.77
N VAL A 72 -1.39 9.54 -8.27
CA VAL A 72 -1.27 9.10 -6.86
C VAL A 72 -1.28 10.31 -5.94
N VAL A 73 -2.17 10.28 -4.94
CA VAL A 73 -2.29 11.31 -3.91
C VAL A 73 -1.50 10.92 -2.68
N ASP A 74 -1.66 9.68 -2.22
CA ASP A 74 -1.07 9.23 -0.97
C ASP A 74 -0.83 7.73 -0.93
N TRP A 75 0.22 7.34 -0.23
CA TRP A 75 0.56 5.98 0.14
C TRP A 75 0.92 6.00 1.62
N SER A 76 0.06 5.44 2.47
CA SER A 76 0.17 5.55 3.92
C SER A 76 -0.01 4.21 4.61
N PRO A 77 0.81 3.87 5.61
CA PRO A 77 0.68 2.63 6.35
C PRO A 77 -0.56 2.64 7.25
N MET A 78 -1.12 1.47 7.46
CA MET A 78 -2.17 1.26 8.44
C MET A 78 -1.56 1.11 9.83
N GLY A 79 -2.24 1.61 10.86
CA GLY A 79 -1.78 1.51 12.25
C GLY A 79 -1.62 0.08 12.76
N CYS A 80 -2.36 -0.87 12.17
CA CYS A 80 -2.25 -2.30 12.51
C CYS A 80 -1.04 -3.00 11.89
N GLN A 81 -0.28 -2.29 11.04
CA GLN A 81 0.93 -2.78 10.40
C GLN A 81 0.71 -3.97 9.44
N THR A 82 -0.51 -4.15 8.92
CA THR A 82 -0.82 -5.25 8.01
C THR A 82 -0.90 -4.81 6.54
N GLY A 83 -0.92 -3.50 6.28
CA GLY A 83 -1.01 -2.99 4.91
C GLY A 83 -0.87 -1.50 4.81
N PHE A 84 -1.16 -1.00 3.61
CA PHE A 84 -1.11 0.42 3.26
C PHE A 84 -2.42 0.83 2.59
N TYR A 85 -2.73 2.12 2.66
CA TYR A 85 -3.74 2.72 1.81
C TYR A 85 -3.08 3.45 0.64
N LEU A 86 -3.58 3.20 -0.55
CA LEU A 86 -3.22 3.93 -1.76
C LEU A 86 -4.43 4.78 -2.17
N THR A 87 -4.23 6.10 -2.22
CA THR A 87 -5.27 7.04 -2.64
C THR A 87 -4.90 7.64 -3.98
N VAL A 88 -5.83 7.62 -4.92
CA VAL A 88 -5.62 8.14 -6.27
C VAL A 88 -6.75 9.11 -6.65
N LEU A 89 -6.43 10.04 -7.55
CA LEU A 89 -7.34 11.06 -8.03
C LEU A 89 -7.70 10.80 -9.49
N ASN A 90 -9.00 10.78 -9.78
CA ASN A 90 -9.54 10.66 -11.15
C ASN A 90 -8.98 9.46 -11.94
N HIS A 91 -8.76 8.35 -11.22
CA HIS A 91 -8.27 7.13 -11.84
C HIS A 91 -8.96 5.92 -11.20
N ASP A 92 -10.05 5.47 -11.81
CA ASP A 92 -10.83 4.34 -11.30
C ASP A 92 -10.68 3.13 -12.25
N ASN A 93 -9.46 2.59 -12.32
CA ASN A 93 -9.14 1.41 -13.12
C ASN A 93 -8.37 0.41 -12.26
N TYR A 94 -9.09 -0.53 -11.68
CA TYR A 94 -8.56 -1.53 -10.76
C TYR A 94 -7.43 -2.37 -11.38
N THR A 95 -7.63 -2.84 -12.62
CA THR A 95 -6.62 -3.67 -13.31
C THR A 95 -5.31 -2.91 -13.49
N GLU A 96 -5.38 -1.64 -13.88
CA GLU A 96 -4.18 -0.80 -14.04
C GLU A 96 -3.49 -0.55 -12.70
N ILE A 97 -4.25 -0.39 -11.62
CA ILE A 97 -3.66 -0.24 -10.27
C ILE A 97 -2.84 -1.48 -9.90
N LEU A 98 -3.33 -2.68 -10.20
CA LEU A 98 -2.54 -3.90 -9.97
C LEU A 98 -1.23 -3.90 -10.76
N GLU A 99 -1.28 -3.46 -12.01
CA GLU A 99 -0.08 -3.37 -12.86
C GLU A 99 0.91 -2.33 -12.34
N VAL A 100 0.41 -1.17 -11.93
CA VAL A 100 1.23 -0.09 -11.35
C VAL A 100 1.90 -0.57 -10.05
N LEU A 101 1.17 -1.23 -9.18
CA LEU A 101 1.72 -1.80 -7.94
C LEU A 101 2.78 -2.86 -8.23
N GLU A 102 2.55 -3.72 -9.21
CA GLU A 102 3.52 -4.74 -9.61
C GLU A 102 4.83 -4.11 -10.09
N LYS A 103 4.76 -3.15 -11.00
CA LYS A 103 5.94 -2.42 -11.50
C LYS A 103 6.67 -1.69 -10.38
N THR A 104 5.92 -1.07 -9.49
CA THR A 104 6.48 -0.36 -8.34
C THR A 104 7.25 -1.30 -7.43
N MET A 105 6.67 -2.45 -7.09
CA MET A 105 7.34 -3.43 -6.24
C MET A 105 8.57 -4.04 -6.92
N GLN A 106 8.52 -4.26 -8.23
CA GLN A 106 9.69 -4.71 -9.00
C GLN A 106 10.83 -3.69 -8.91
N ASP A 107 10.52 -2.41 -8.98
CA ASP A 107 11.52 -1.34 -8.85
C ASP A 107 12.04 -1.23 -7.41
N VAL A 108 11.20 -1.49 -6.40
CA VAL A 108 11.66 -1.58 -5.00
C VAL A 108 12.76 -2.61 -4.86
N LEU A 109 12.63 -3.76 -5.53
CA LEU A 109 13.66 -4.83 -5.47
C LEU A 109 14.99 -4.41 -6.11
N LYS A 110 14.98 -3.42 -7.00
CA LYS A 110 16.19 -2.89 -7.66
C LYS A 110 16.81 -1.70 -6.93
N ALA A 111 16.13 -1.15 -5.93
CA ALA A 111 16.60 0.02 -5.20
C ALA A 111 17.92 -0.28 -4.46
N LYS A 112 18.80 0.71 -4.42
CA LYS A 112 20.09 0.63 -3.76
C LYS A 112 20.11 1.29 -2.38
N GLU A 113 19.10 2.12 -2.10
CA GLU A 113 18.98 2.84 -0.85
C GLU A 113 17.49 3.17 -0.60
N VAL A 114 17.16 3.49 0.64
CA VAL A 114 15.85 4.03 1.00
C VAL A 114 15.87 5.53 0.75
N PRO A 115 14.98 6.08 -0.09
CA PRO A 115 14.95 7.51 -0.36
C PRO A 115 14.57 8.31 0.88
N ALA A 116 15.13 9.51 1.00
CA ALA A 116 14.81 10.47 2.07
C ALA A 116 15.03 9.92 3.49
N SER A 117 15.92 8.96 3.67
CA SER A 117 16.21 8.35 4.98
C SER A 117 17.25 9.16 5.77
N ASN A 118 17.01 10.45 5.91
CA ASN A 118 17.89 11.38 6.63
C ASN A 118 17.05 12.31 7.51
N GLU A 119 17.70 12.97 8.46
CA GLU A 119 17.01 13.79 9.47
C GLU A 119 16.29 15.02 8.92
N LYS A 120 16.67 15.50 7.74
CA LYS A 120 16.01 16.67 7.11
C LYS A 120 14.69 16.26 6.45
N GLN A 121 14.62 15.07 5.89
CA GLN A 121 13.49 14.63 5.06
C GLN A 121 12.59 13.63 5.79
N CYS A 122 13.04 13.04 6.88
CA CYS A 122 12.32 12.01 7.61
C CYS A 122 12.25 12.33 9.09
N GLY A 123 11.10 12.08 9.70
CA GLY A 123 10.89 12.31 11.13
C GLY A 123 11.58 11.29 12.04
N TRP A 124 12.02 10.16 11.49
CA TRP A 124 12.76 9.12 12.22
C TRP A 124 13.75 8.41 11.30
N ALA A 125 14.81 9.12 10.97
CA ALA A 125 15.79 8.69 9.96
C ALA A 125 16.49 7.37 10.30
N ALA A 126 16.63 7.03 11.56
CA ALA A 126 17.28 5.80 12.01
C ALA A 126 16.40 4.55 11.87
N ASN A 127 15.09 4.72 11.63
CA ASN A 127 14.11 3.63 11.63
C ASN A 127 13.90 3.04 10.23
N HIS A 128 14.98 2.61 9.56
CA HIS A 128 14.92 2.12 8.20
C HIS A 128 15.70 0.83 7.98
N THR A 129 15.22 0.02 7.02
CA THR A 129 15.93 -1.15 6.50
C THR A 129 15.54 -1.41 5.05
N LEU A 130 16.48 -1.26 4.13
CA LEU A 130 16.26 -1.56 2.72
C LEU A 130 15.94 -3.04 2.51
N GLU A 131 16.71 -3.92 3.13
CA GLU A 131 16.53 -5.38 3.01
C GLU A 131 15.13 -5.80 3.49
N GLY A 132 14.69 -5.27 4.65
CA GLY A 132 13.36 -5.58 5.18
C GLY A 132 12.24 -5.14 4.24
N ALA A 133 12.34 -3.94 3.67
CA ALA A 133 11.37 -3.44 2.70
C ALA A 133 11.35 -4.30 1.43
N GLN A 134 12.53 -4.68 0.93
CA GLN A 134 12.64 -5.52 -0.26
C GLN A 134 12.07 -6.93 -0.01
N ASN A 135 12.23 -7.47 1.19
CA ASN A 135 11.63 -8.75 1.56
C ASN A 135 10.10 -8.68 1.56
N LEU A 136 9.52 -7.58 2.07
CA LEU A 136 8.08 -7.35 2.02
C LEU A 136 7.58 -7.25 0.57
N ALA A 137 8.27 -6.49 -0.26
CA ALA A 137 7.91 -6.33 -1.67
C ALA A 137 7.98 -7.67 -2.42
N ARG A 138 9.01 -8.47 -2.17
CA ARG A 138 9.19 -9.78 -2.80
C ARG A 138 8.07 -10.74 -2.41
N ALA A 139 7.75 -10.83 -1.14
CA ALA A 139 6.68 -11.70 -0.65
C ALA A 139 5.31 -11.29 -1.25
N PHE A 140 5.07 -9.99 -1.37
CA PHE A 140 3.85 -9.47 -1.99
C PHE A 140 3.79 -9.84 -3.48
N LEU A 141 4.88 -9.64 -4.23
CA LEU A 141 4.98 -10.00 -5.65
C LEU A 141 4.80 -11.50 -5.89
N ASP A 142 5.31 -12.35 -5.01
CA ASP A 142 5.19 -13.80 -5.13
C ASP A 142 3.73 -14.26 -5.17
N LYS A 143 2.82 -13.45 -4.65
CA LYS A 143 1.38 -13.71 -4.63
C LYS A 143 0.58 -12.83 -5.60
N ARG A 144 1.23 -12.31 -6.64
CA ARG A 144 0.63 -11.39 -7.63
C ARG A 144 -0.72 -11.88 -8.15
N THR A 145 -0.83 -13.16 -8.47
CA THR A 145 -2.06 -13.73 -9.04
C THR A 145 -3.22 -13.82 -8.05
N GLU A 146 -2.95 -13.65 -6.77
CA GLU A 146 -3.95 -13.74 -5.70
C GLU A 146 -4.47 -12.37 -5.24
N TRP A 147 -3.88 -11.25 -5.71
CA TRP A 147 -4.21 -9.92 -5.20
C TRP A 147 -5.69 -9.53 -5.36
N SER A 148 -6.38 -10.06 -6.35
CA SER A 148 -7.80 -9.79 -6.56
C SER A 148 -8.73 -10.72 -5.76
N GLU A 149 -8.19 -11.71 -5.06
CA GLU A 149 -8.94 -12.70 -4.30
C GLU A 149 -8.99 -12.30 -2.82
N VAL A 150 -9.88 -11.36 -2.51
CA VAL A 150 -9.95 -10.78 -1.15
C VAL A 150 -10.52 -11.76 -0.11
N GLY A 151 -11.36 -12.69 -0.51
CA GLY A 151 -11.96 -13.69 0.38
C GLY A 151 -13.31 -13.28 0.97
N VAL A 152 -13.77 -12.09 0.68
CA VAL A 152 -15.09 -11.58 1.12
C VAL A 152 -15.84 -10.99 -0.05
#